data_ede2409ed0fbc917956cc721588a632f
#
_entry.id   ede2409ed0fbc917956cc721588a632f
#
_cell.length_a   1.000
_cell.length_b   1.000
_cell.length_c   1.000
_cell.angle_alpha   90.00
_cell.angle_beta   90.00
_cell.angle_gamma   90.00
#
_symmetry.space_group_name_H-M   'P 1'
#
loop_
_entity.id
_entity.type
_entity.pdbx_description
1 polymer ?
#
loop_
_entity_poly.entity_id
_entity_poly.type
_entity_poly.pdbx_seq_one_letter_code
_entity_poly.pdbx_strand_id
1 'polypeptide(L)'
;MWHRRVLLVTLLLLAIHRPTAYAAQVQEFVLDNGLKVLLLEDHKSPAVTFQVWYRVGGRNEKDGKSGLAHFLEHMMFKGTPTTGPEEYSRIIAKNGGRSNAFTSSDVTVYFATMSREKIGIELELEADRMANALLGETYFEAEKKVIQEERRLRTEDNPAAALSEVASAVAFMIHPYRRPVVGWMEDIQNLTRQDLFDFYKLYYEPNNAFIVVSGDFSTDDILTKIRAAFGKIPRGAEPPKVLAQEPEQRGERRVIFKKEAELPVTLLFYHTPNLKSPDSFALDLLSVVLAGGRSSRLYHELVYQKRLVRNVDADYSGVAIDPMGFSITAQLLPGVEPTNLERELDRLVEKVKSELISDRELQKAKNQIEAAFVFAQDSIFGQAMKVGSYEAAGGWKQMEGYLDGIRKVTRDDIRRVARQYLKTDTRTVGTLIPTKAQ
;
A
#
# COMPACT_ATOMS: atom_id res chain seq x y z
N MET A 1 -13.04 -79.46 23.53
CA MET A 1 -14.05 -78.55 22.97
C MET A 1 -13.54 -77.08 23.11
N TRP A 2 -13.04 -76.59 22.04
CA TRP A 2 -12.41 -75.26 22.02
C TRP A 2 -13.43 -74.26 21.48
N HIS A 3 -13.78 -73.22 22.27
CA HIS A 3 -14.56 -72.09 21.82
C HIS A 3 -13.66 -70.96 21.32
N ARG A 4 -13.65 -70.75 20.00
CA ARG A 4 -13.06 -69.58 19.38
C ARG A 4 -13.96 -68.37 19.61
N ARG A 5 -13.45 -67.38 20.34
CA ARG A 5 -14.07 -66.04 20.41
C ARG A 5 -13.53 -65.22 19.26
N VAL A 6 -14.39 -64.88 18.33
CA VAL A 6 -14.10 -63.88 17.25
C VAL A 6 -14.30 -62.52 17.84
N LEU A 7 -13.23 -61.72 17.92
CA LEU A 7 -13.30 -60.31 18.29
C LEU A 7 -13.59 -59.51 17.01
N LEU A 8 -14.78 -58.93 16.89
CA LEU A 8 -15.10 -57.91 15.87
C LEU A 8 -14.48 -56.57 16.30
N VAL A 9 -13.45 -56.10 15.60
CA VAL A 9 -12.90 -54.75 15.73
C VAL A 9 -13.68 -53.85 14.76
N THR A 10 -14.60 -53.09 15.30
CA THR A 10 -15.34 -52.05 14.54
C THR A 10 -14.44 -50.83 14.44
N LEU A 11 -13.81 -50.61 13.27
CA LEU A 11 -13.12 -49.38 12.98
C LEU A 11 -14.13 -48.24 12.81
N LEU A 12 -14.24 -47.38 13.79
CA LEU A 12 -14.94 -46.11 13.69
C LEU A 12 -14.08 -45.15 12.88
N LEU A 13 -14.36 -44.96 11.60
CA LEU A 13 -13.82 -43.88 10.78
C LEU A 13 -14.40 -42.56 11.29
N LEU A 14 -13.69 -41.89 12.19
CA LEU A 14 -13.91 -40.49 12.49
C LEU A 14 -13.56 -39.68 11.25
N ALA A 15 -14.57 -39.30 10.48
CA ALA A 15 -14.43 -38.22 9.47
C ALA A 15 -14.03 -36.96 10.20
N ILE A 16 -12.71 -36.66 10.21
CA ILE A 16 -12.21 -35.38 10.65
C ILE A 16 -12.69 -34.35 9.61
N HIS A 17 -13.86 -33.76 9.88
CA HIS A 17 -14.24 -32.51 9.24
C HIS A 17 -13.18 -31.49 9.64
N ARG A 18 -12.21 -31.26 8.75
CA ARG A 18 -11.39 -30.06 8.84
C ARG A 18 -12.36 -28.89 8.65
N PRO A 19 -12.53 -27.98 9.62
CA PRO A 19 -13.21 -26.75 9.34
C PRO A 19 -12.41 -26.06 8.24
N THR A 20 -12.95 -26.01 7.04
CA THR A 20 -12.50 -25.04 6.04
C THR A 20 -12.69 -23.70 6.72
N ALA A 21 -11.60 -23.05 7.10
CA ALA A 21 -11.66 -21.65 7.48
C ALA A 21 -12.26 -20.93 6.26
N TYR A 22 -13.54 -20.59 6.36
CA TYR A 22 -14.20 -19.75 5.37
C TYR A 22 -13.51 -18.40 5.47
N ALA A 23 -12.58 -18.14 4.55
CA ALA A 23 -12.23 -16.75 4.25
C ALA A 23 -13.54 -16.08 3.83
N ALA A 24 -13.88 -14.94 4.44
CA ALA A 24 -15.09 -14.22 4.12
C ALA A 24 -15.14 -13.99 2.61
N GLN A 25 -16.21 -14.48 1.97
CA GLN A 25 -16.37 -14.35 0.53
C GLN A 25 -16.74 -12.92 0.20
N VAL A 26 -16.01 -12.29 -0.70
CA VAL A 26 -16.33 -10.94 -1.16
C VAL A 26 -17.61 -10.96 -2.00
N GLN A 27 -18.59 -10.18 -1.59
CA GLN A 27 -19.81 -9.93 -2.34
C GLN A 27 -19.73 -8.54 -2.98
N GLU A 28 -19.93 -8.46 -4.30
CA GLU A 28 -19.82 -7.24 -5.08
C GLU A 28 -21.17 -6.72 -5.53
N PHE A 29 -21.43 -5.44 -5.30
CA PHE A 29 -22.62 -4.72 -5.73
C PHE A 29 -22.22 -3.40 -6.38
N VAL A 30 -23.09 -2.86 -7.24
CA VAL A 30 -22.93 -1.51 -7.82
C VAL A 30 -24.26 -0.78 -7.66
N LEU A 31 -24.20 0.45 -7.12
CA LEU A 31 -25.35 1.31 -7.01
C LEU A 31 -25.64 2.03 -8.34
N ASP A 32 -26.84 2.57 -8.50
CA ASP A 32 -27.27 3.26 -9.74
C ASP A 32 -26.38 4.47 -10.08
N ASN A 33 -25.81 5.13 -9.08
CA ASN A 33 -24.86 6.23 -9.25
C ASN A 33 -23.42 5.77 -9.59
N GLY A 34 -23.20 4.47 -9.73
CA GLY A 34 -21.91 3.88 -10.10
C GLY A 34 -20.98 3.56 -8.93
N LEU A 35 -21.39 3.83 -7.69
CA LEU A 35 -20.62 3.45 -6.49
C LEU A 35 -20.56 1.94 -6.36
N LYS A 36 -19.34 1.37 -6.39
CA LYS A 36 -19.12 -0.06 -6.15
C LYS A 36 -19.07 -0.31 -4.64
N VAL A 37 -19.63 -1.44 -4.21
CA VAL A 37 -19.65 -1.89 -2.81
C VAL A 37 -19.14 -3.31 -2.73
N LEU A 38 -18.14 -3.53 -1.88
CA LEU A 38 -17.52 -4.84 -1.60
C LEU A 38 -17.78 -5.20 -0.13
N LEU A 39 -18.48 -6.29 0.10
CA LEU A 39 -18.92 -6.73 1.43
C LEU A 39 -18.25 -8.05 1.81
N LEU A 40 -17.74 -8.12 3.04
CA LEU A 40 -17.11 -9.28 3.65
C LEU A 40 -17.75 -9.54 5.02
N GLU A 41 -18.73 -10.43 5.09
CA GLU A 41 -19.33 -10.83 6.38
C GLU A 41 -18.33 -11.66 7.20
N ASP A 42 -18.02 -11.21 8.41
CA ASP A 42 -17.17 -11.92 9.38
C ASP A 42 -17.72 -11.71 10.80
N HIS A 43 -18.36 -12.73 11.34
CA HIS A 43 -19.05 -12.70 12.65
C HIS A 43 -18.16 -13.07 13.84
N LYS A 44 -16.83 -13.10 13.66
CA LYS A 44 -15.88 -13.45 14.75
C LYS A 44 -15.81 -12.41 15.87
N SER A 45 -16.15 -11.17 15.57
CA SER A 45 -16.12 -10.04 16.52
C SER A 45 -17.31 -9.10 16.24
N PRO A 46 -17.98 -8.52 17.27
CA PRO A 46 -19.11 -7.63 17.08
C PRO A 46 -18.70 -6.22 16.59
N ALA A 47 -17.77 -6.18 15.65
CA ALA A 47 -17.20 -4.96 15.09
C ALA A 47 -17.31 -4.95 13.56
N VAL A 48 -17.39 -3.76 12.99
CA VAL A 48 -17.42 -3.53 11.54
C VAL A 48 -16.38 -2.47 11.20
N THR A 49 -15.58 -2.71 10.17
CA THR A 49 -14.78 -1.69 9.51
C THR A 49 -15.46 -1.27 8.21
N PHE A 50 -15.57 0.02 8.03
CA PHE A 50 -16.11 0.65 6.83
C PHE A 50 -15.02 1.52 6.21
N GLN A 51 -14.83 1.38 4.91
CA GLN A 51 -13.78 2.10 4.17
C GLN A 51 -14.35 2.69 2.89
N VAL A 52 -14.10 3.96 2.64
CA VAL A 52 -14.36 4.61 1.35
C VAL A 52 -13.03 4.86 0.66
N TRP A 53 -12.90 4.33 -0.55
CA TRP A 53 -11.72 4.40 -1.39
C TRP A 53 -12.01 5.29 -2.60
N TYR A 54 -11.35 6.42 -2.70
CA TYR A 54 -11.37 7.25 -3.90
C TYR A 54 -10.23 6.87 -4.81
N ARG A 55 -10.53 6.66 -6.11
CA ARG A 55 -9.54 6.30 -7.14
C ARG A 55 -8.75 7.54 -7.57
N VAL A 56 -8.16 8.21 -6.61
CA VAL A 56 -7.39 9.44 -6.79
C VAL A 56 -6.30 9.53 -5.72
N GLY A 57 -5.09 9.86 -6.16
CA GLY A 57 -3.92 10.09 -5.31
C GLY A 57 -2.91 10.98 -6.01
N GLY A 58 -1.67 10.99 -5.55
CA GLY A 58 -0.62 11.86 -6.10
C GLY A 58 -0.38 11.72 -7.60
N ARG A 59 -0.69 10.54 -8.19
CA ARG A 59 -0.55 10.32 -9.64
C ARG A 59 -1.54 11.12 -10.48
N ASN A 60 -2.65 11.54 -9.92
CA ASN A 60 -3.72 12.27 -10.62
C ASN A 60 -3.49 13.79 -10.63
N GLU A 61 -2.49 14.25 -9.91
CA GLU A 61 -2.16 15.67 -9.81
C GLU A 61 -1.44 16.18 -11.07
N LYS A 62 -1.45 17.49 -11.27
CA LYS A 62 -0.74 18.15 -12.35
C LYS A 62 0.62 18.67 -11.86
N ASP A 63 1.57 18.87 -12.76
CA ASP A 63 2.83 19.55 -12.44
C ASP A 63 2.53 20.97 -11.92
N GLY A 64 3.23 21.38 -10.86
CA GLY A 64 2.99 22.64 -10.14
C GLY A 64 1.82 22.60 -9.17
N LYS A 65 1.19 21.43 -8.98
CA LYS A 65 0.03 21.24 -8.08
C LYS A 65 0.14 19.94 -7.28
N SER A 66 1.37 19.49 -6.98
CA SER A 66 1.57 18.29 -6.17
C SER A 66 1.15 18.52 -4.72
N GLY A 67 0.66 17.46 -4.08
CA GLY A 67 0.13 17.48 -2.72
C GLY A 67 -1.37 17.79 -2.62
N LEU A 68 -2.08 18.02 -3.73
CA LEU A 68 -3.52 18.29 -3.73
C LEU A 68 -4.34 17.15 -3.12
N ALA A 69 -4.03 15.90 -3.45
CA ALA A 69 -4.74 14.73 -2.95
C ALA A 69 -4.59 14.61 -1.43
N HIS A 70 -3.38 14.78 -0.93
CA HIS A 70 -3.07 14.74 0.50
C HIS A 70 -3.68 15.95 1.23
N PHE A 71 -3.61 17.14 0.65
CA PHE A 71 -4.24 18.32 1.22
C PHE A 71 -5.76 18.16 1.31
N LEU A 72 -6.38 17.59 0.28
CA LEU A 72 -7.81 17.32 0.30
C LEU A 72 -8.17 16.31 1.40
N GLU A 73 -7.35 15.27 1.61
CA GLU A 73 -7.54 14.34 2.74
C GLU A 73 -7.70 15.10 4.05
N HIS A 74 -6.80 16.03 4.38
CA HIS A 74 -6.86 16.86 5.59
C HIS A 74 -8.14 17.71 5.64
N MET A 75 -8.45 18.36 4.53
CA MET A 75 -9.59 19.26 4.45
C MET A 75 -10.94 18.53 4.53
N MET A 76 -11.01 17.25 4.21
CA MET A 76 -12.22 16.45 4.38
C MET A 76 -12.65 16.28 5.86
N PHE A 77 -11.77 16.57 6.81
CA PHE A 77 -12.09 16.60 8.24
C PHE A 77 -12.52 17.99 8.76
N LYS A 78 -12.55 19.01 7.88
CA LYS A 78 -12.84 20.40 8.28
C LYS A 78 -14.32 20.80 8.15
N GLY A 79 -15.19 19.80 7.97
CA GLY A 79 -16.62 19.91 8.16
C GLY A 79 -17.47 19.96 6.90
N THR A 80 -18.75 19.76 7.13
CA THR A 80 -19.87 19.84 6.21
C THR A 80 -20.92 20.82 6.77
N PRO A 81 -22.02 21.11 6.08
CA PRO A 81 -23.11 21.92 6.65
C PRO A 81 -23.73 21.34 7.93
N THR A 82 -23.64 20.01 8.14
CA THR A 82 -24.26 19.31 9.27
C THR A 82 -23.27 18.89 10.35
N THR A 83 -21.98 18.79 10.02
CA THR A 83 -20.93 18.30 10.91
C THR A 83 -19.80 19.32 10.95
N GLY A 84 -19.50 19.86 12.12
CA GLY A 84 -18.45 20.86 12.30
C GLY A 84 -17.03 20.33 12.12
N PRO A 85 -16.03 21.22 12.04
CA PRO A 85 -14.62 20.82 11.94
C PRO A 85 -14.21 19.91 13.08
N GLU A 86 -13.41 18.87 12.77
CA GLU A 86 -12.94 17.83 13.71
C GLU A 86 -14.08 17.07 14.42
N GLU A 87 -15.33 17.39 14.14
CA GLU A 87 -16.48 16.77 14.78
C GLU A 87 -16.69 15.33 14.33
N TYR A 88 -16.38 15.02 13.08
CA TYR A 88 -16.41 13.66 12.56
C TYR A 88 -15.63 12.68 13.46
N SER A 89 -14.34 12.91 13.67
CA SER A 89 -13.50 12.05 14.49
C SER A 89 -13.97 11.99 15.95
N ARG A 90 -14.49 13.10 16.48
CA ARG A 90 -15.07 13.19 17.82
C ARG A 90 -16.35 12.37 17.95
N ILE A 91 -17.24 12.39 16.95
CA ILE A 91 -18.47 11.59 16.93
C ILE A 91 -18.10 10.10 16.91
N ILE A 92 -17.19 9.69 16.03
CA ILE A 92 -16.73 8.30 15.94
C ILE A 92 -16.14 7.84 17.28
N ALA A 93 -15.23 8.63 17.86
CA ALA A 93 -14.61 8.29 19.15
C ALA A 93 -15.62 8.22 20.31
N LYS A 94 -16.59 9.16 20.39
CA LYS A 94 -17.69 9.16 21.37
C LYS A 94 -18.55 7.91 21.30
N ASN A 95 -18.67 7.31 20.12
CA ASN A 95 -19.40 6.05 19.88
C ASN A 95 -18.51 4.79 19.96
N GLY A 96 -17.29 4.90 20.53
CA GLY A 96 -16.37 3.80 20.75
C GLY A 96 -15.62 3.34 19.49
N GLY A 97 -15.71 4.09 18.39
CA GLY A 97 -15.01 3.82 17.14
C GLY A 97 -13.63 4.47 17.05
N ARG A 98 -12.91 4.11 16.01
CA ARG A 98 -11.64 4.74 15.61
C ARG A 98 -11.68 5.01 14.12
N SER A 99 -11.29 6.20 13.71
CA SER A 99 -11.22 6.61 12.30
C SER A 99 -9.84 7.12 11.96
N ASN A 100 -9.49 7.01 10.68
CA ASN A 100 -8.29 7.62 10.11
C ASN A 100 -8.46 7.72 8.59
N ALA A 101 -7.45 8.29 7.93
CA ALA A 101 -7.35 8.33 6.47
C ALA A 101 -5.89 8.17 6.05
N PHE A 102 -5.68 7.92 4.78
CA PHE A 102 -4.36 8.04 4.15
C PHE A 102 -4.50 8.33 2.66
N THR A 103 -3.50 9.01 2.13
CA THR A 103 -3.30 9.22 0.70
C THR A 103 -2.05 8.48 0.24
N SER A 104 -2.15 7.83 -0.90
CA SER A 104 -1.01 7.23 -1.61
C SER A 104 -0.85 7.87 -2.99
N SER A 105 0.06 7.33 -3.78
CA SER A 105 0.14 7.74 -5.19
C SER A 105 -1.13 7.41 -5.97
N ASP A 106 -1.85 6.35 -5.61
CA ASP A 106 -2.95 5.79 -6.41
C ASP A 106 -4.35 6.06 -5.86
N VAL A 107 -4.48 6.19 -4.53
CA VAL A 107 -5.78 6.28 -3.85
C VAL A 107 -5.71 7.20 -2.64
N THR A 108 -6.89 7.73 -2.27
CA THR A 108 -7.15 8.34 -0.97
C THR A 108 -8.26 7.55 -0.28
N VAL A 109 -8.02 7.16 0.97
CA VAL A 109 -8.88 6.22 1.69
C VAL A 109 -9.27 6.80 3.04
N TYR A 110 -10.56 6.74 3.36
CA TYR A 110 -11.11 7.09 4.67
C TYR A 110 -11.72 5.84 5.29
N PHE A 111 -11.52 5.65 6.57
CA PHE A 111 -12.02 4.46 7.23
C PHE A 111 -12.34 4.68 8.70
N ALA A 112 -13.34 3.94 9.18
CA ALA A 112 -13.58 3.78 10.60
C ALA A 112 -13.86 2.32 10.96
N THR A 113 -13.55 1.97 12.20
CA THR A 113 -13.92 0.69 12.81
C THR A 113 -14.69 0.96 14.08
N MET A 114 -15.89 0.37 14.21
CA MET A 114 -16.75 0.55 15.36
C MET A 114 -17.67 -0.66 15.59
N SER A 115 -18.48 -0.63 16.64
CA SER A 115 -19.43 -1.71 16.90
C SER A 115 -20.49 -1.76 15.80
N ARG A 116 -21.02 -2.97 15.52
CA ARG A 116 -22.03 -3.19 14.48
C ARG A 116 -23.30 -2.36 14.69
N GLU A 117 -23.70 -2.10 15.93
CA GLU A 117 -24.90 -1.31 16.25
C GLU A 117 -24.74 0.17 15.89
N LYS A 118 -23.50 0.66 15.76
CA LYS A 118 -23.18 2.06 15.54
C LYS A 118 -22.74 2.40 14.11
N ILE A 119 -22.56 1.38 13.26
CA ILE A 119 -22.01 1.58 11.89
C ILE A 119 -22.85 2.54 11.05
N GLY A 120 -24.17 2.67 11.33
CA GLY A 120 -25.04 3.63 10.65
C GLY A 120 -24.57 5.08 10.78
N ILE A 121 -23.93 5.42 11.91
CA ILE A 121 -23.37 6.77 12.14
C ILE A 121 -22.26 7.06 11.12
N GLU A 122 -21.37 6.09 10.91
CA GLU A 122 -20.27 6.22 9.95
C GLU A 122 -20.78 6.38 8.52
N LEU A 123 -21.80 5.59 8.14
CA LEU A 123 -22.37 5.67 6.79
C LEU A 123 -22.96 7.05 6.49
N GLU A 124 -23.64 7.65 7.46
CA GLU A 124 -24.24 8.98 7.33
C GLU A 124 -23.15 10.07 7.23
N LEU A 125 -22.14 10.00 8.10
CA LEU A 125 -21.02 10.96 8.10
C LEU A 125 -20.20 10.91 6.82
N GLU A 126 -19.90 9.70 6.32
CA GLU A 126 -19.12 9.52 5.09
C GLU A 126 -19.92 9.97 3.86
N ALA A 127 -21.21 9.65 3.79
CA ALA A 127 -22.06 10.09 2.69
C ALA A 127 -22.19 11.62 2.66
N ASP A 128 -22.37 12.26 3.83
CA ASP A 128 -22.42 13.72 3.94
C ASP A 128 -21.07 14.34 3.51
N ARG A 129 -19.95 13.79 3.98
CA ARG A 129 -18.62 14.26 3.62
C ARG A 129 -18.34 14.11 2.13
N MET A 130 -18.72 12.98 1.51
CA MET A 130 -18.56 12.77 0.07
C MET A 130 -19.30 13.86 -0.74
N ALA A 131 -20.49 14.24 -0.33
CA ALA A 131 -21.35 15.15 -1.09
C ALA A 131 -21.13 16.63 -0.75
N ASN A 132 -20.81 16.95 0.50
CA ASN A 132 -21.02 18.28 1.07
C ASN A 132 -19.80 18.86 1.80
N ALA A 133 -18.56 18.40 1.55
CA ALA A 133 -17.39 18.98 2.18
C ALA A 133 -17.27 20.48 1.86
N LEU A 134 -17.15 21.33 2.90
CA LEU A 134 -17.18 22.79 2.77
C LEU A 134 -15.89 23.39 2.25
N LEU A 135 -14.73 22.79 2.56
CA LEU A 135 -13.40 23.26 2.19
C LEU A 135 -13.23 24.77 2.48
N GLY A 136 -13.59 25.19 3.71
CA GLY A 136 -13.69 26.60 4.10
C GLY A 136 -12.35 27.34 4.05
N GLU A 137 -12.35 28.61 3.63
CA GLU A 137 -11.14 29.43 3.43
C GLU A 137 -10.28 29.54 4.70
N THR A 138 -10.91 29.78 5.84
CA THR A 138 -10.18 29.89 7.13
C THR A 138 -9.43 28.62 7.48
N TYR A 139 -10.01 27.45 7.22
CA TYR A 139 -9.38 26.17 7.48
C TYR A 139 -8.32 25.83 6.44
N PHE A 140 -8.52 26.23 5.19
CA PHE A 140 -7.54 26.02 4.11
C PHE A 140 -6.19 26.65 4.45
N GLU A 141 -6.15 27.91 4.84
CA GLU A 141 -4.89 28.60 5.17
C GLU A 141 -4.23 28.04 6.44
N ALA A 142 -5.03 27.62 7.42
CA ALA A 142 -4.51 26.98 8.63
C ALA A 142 -3.90 25.61 8.30
N GLU A 143 -4.61 24.79 7.55
CA GLU A 143 -4.20 23.43 7.23
C GLU A 143 -3.02 23.40 6.25
N LYS A 144 -2.90 24.36 5.34
CA LYS A 144 -1.72 24.54 4.51
C LYS A 144 -0.44 24.62 5.35
N LYS A 145 -0.46 25.34 6.46
CA LYS A 145 0.68 25.43 7.38
C LYS A 145 0.96 24.09 8.07
N VAL A 146 -0.09 23.35 8.45
CA VAL A 146 0.05 22.01 9.04
C VAL A 146 0.74 21.07 8.05
N ILE A 147 0.32 21.06 6.79
CA ILE A 147 0.93 20.21 5.75
C ILE A 147 2.38 20.59 5.47
N GLN A 148 2.70 21.89 5.47
CA GLN A 148 4.09 22.34 5.34
C GLN A 148 4.96 21.82 6.50
N GLU A 149 4.46 21.88 7.75
CA GLU A 149 5.18 21.33 8.90
C GLU A 149 5.29 19.80 8.82
N GLU A 150 4.23 19.12 8.41
CA GLU A 150 4.27 17.67 8.21
C GLU A 150 5.31 17.28 7.15
N ARG A 151 5.38 18.02 6.04
CA ARG A 151 6.41 17.82 5.03
C ARG A 151 7.81 18.01 5.61
N ARG A 152 8.04 19.06 6.42
CA ARG A 152 9.32 19.26 7.09
C ARG A 152 9.68 18.07 7.95
N LEU A 153 8.79 17.68 8.86
CA LEU A 153 9.03 16.59 9.82
C LEU A 153 9.22 15.22 9.15
N ARG A 154 8.38 14.89 8.16
CA ARG A 154 8.38 13.56 7.53
C ARG A 154 9.43 13.41 6.44
N THR A 155 9.75 14.48 5.73
CA THR A 155 10.64 14.43 4.56
C THR A 155 11.91 15.26 4.78
N GLU A 156 11.77 16.57 5.07
CA GLU A 156 12.95 17.44 5.11
C GLU A 156 13.85 17.15 6.31
N ASP A 157 13.30 16.86 7.48
CA ASP A 157 14.06 16.50 8.68
C ASP A 157 14.43 15.01 8.74
N ASN A 158 13.98 14.20 7.78
CA ASN A 158 14.32 12.79 7.67
C ASN A 158 15.22 12.55 6.44
N PRO A 159 16.53 12.40 6.63
CA PRO A 159 17.48 12.30 5.52
C PRO A 159 17.24 11.12 4.59
N ALA A 160 16.79 9.98 5.11
CA ALA A 160 16.48 8.79 4.32
C ALA A 160 15.22 8.99 3.48
N ALA A 161 14.18 9.62 4.03
CA ALA A 161 12.97 9.95 3.29
C ALA A 161 13.25 10.98 2.19
N ALA A 162 14.06 12.01 2.49
CA ALA A 162 14.48 12.99 1.50
C ALA A 162 15.30 12.36 0.36
N LEU A 163 16.20 11.41 0.66
CA LEU A 163 16.89 10.64 -0.38
C LEU A 163 15.90 9.85 -1.24
N SER A 164 14.93 9.16 -0.61
CA SER A 164 13.91 8.37 -1.33
C SER A 164 13.08 9.23 -2.28
N GLU A 165 12.69 10.42 -1.84
CA GLU A 165 11.96 11.39 -2.66
C GLU A 165 12.77 11.81 -3.90
N VAL A 166 14.00 12.24 -3.70
CA VAL A 166 14.88 12.66 -4.82
C VAL A 166 15.20 11.49 -5.75
N ALA A 167 15.44 10.30 -5.19
CA ALA A 167 15.68 9.10 -5.99
C ALA A 167 14.47 8.71 -6.83
N SER A 168 13.25 8.82 -6.28
CA SER A 168 12.00 8.58 -7.02
C SER A 168 11.82 9.59 -8.14
N ALA A 169 12.09 10.88 -7.89
CA ALA A 169 12.02 11.93 -8.89
C ALA A 169 13.01 11.73 -10.06
N VAL A 170 14.16 11.09 -9.80
CA VAL A 170 15.15 10.72 -10.82
C VAL A 170 14.81 9.40 -11.50
N ALA A 171 14.22 8.44 -10.76
CA ALA A 171 13.83 7.13 -11.30
C ALA A 171 12.74 7.24 -12.36
N PHE A 172 11.77 8.14 -12.18
CA PHE A 172 10.69 8.36 -13.12
C PHE A 172 10.88 9.66 -13.91
N MET A 173 10.97 9.54 -15.24
CA MET A 173 11.17 10.70 -16.11
C MET A 173 9.86 11.47 -16.34
N ILE A 174 8.79 10.76 -16.66
CA ILE A 174 7.49 11.36 -17.00
C ILE A 174 6.33 10.81 -16.18
N HIS A 175 6.45 9.59 -15.62
CA HIS A 175 5.37 9.02 -14.86
C HIS A 175 5.11 9.79 -13.56
N PRO A 176 3.85 10.06 -13.19
CA PRO A 176 3.51 10.84 -11.99
C PRO A 176 4.03 10.26 -10.66
N TYR A 177 4.44 9.00 -10.59
CA TYR A 177 5.08 8.42 -9.40
C TYR A 177 6.40 9.11 -9.00
N ARG A 178 6.92 9.98 -9.85
CA ARG A 178 8.06 10.85 -9.52
C ARG A 178 7.73 11.91 -8.46
N ARG A 179 6.44 12.23 -8.24
CA ARG A 179 6.02 13.29 -7.32
C ARG A 179 5.78 12.72 -5.91
N PRO A 180 6.21 13.43 -4.86
CA PRO A 180 5.88 13.04 -3.49
C PRO A 180 4.39 13.21 -3.23
N VAL A 181 3.79 12.28 -2.49
CA VAL A 181 2.37 12.33 -2.13
C VAL A 181 2.04 13.55 -1.27
N VAL A 182 2.94 13.93 -0.38
CA VAL A 182 2.77 15.16 0.44
C VAL A 182 2.88 16.44 -0.40
N GLY A 183 3.43 16.35 -1.61
CA GLY A 183 3.67 17.48 -2.50
C GLY A 183 5.06 18.12 -2.31
N TRP A 184 5.55 18.81 -3.34
CA TRP A 184 6.73 19.66 -3.22
C TRP A 184 6.39 20.91 -2.41
N MET A 185 7.34 21.43 -1.61
CA MET A 185 7.09 22.60 -0.74
C MET A 185 6.58 23.81 -1.54
N GLU A 186 7.21 24.08 -2.68
CA GLU A 186 6.84 25.20 -3.56
C GLU A 186 5.42 25.03 -4.13
N ASP A 187 5.04 23.81 -4.50
CA ASP A 187 3.69 23.53 -4.98
C ASP A 187 2.67 23.77 -3.84
N ILE A 188 2.92 23.20 -2.64
CA ILE A 188 2.05 23.36 -1.47
C ILE A 188 1.84 24.84 -1.14
N GLN A 189 2.90 25.65 -1.17
CA GLN A 189 2.83 27.09 -0.92
C GLN A 189 1.92 27.82 -1.92
N ASN A 190 1.95 27.38 -3.19
CA ASN A 190 1.20 27.99 -4.30
C ASN A 190 -0.18 27.38 -4.55
N LEU A 191 -0.57 26.32 -3.82
CA LEU A 191 -1.92 25.78 -3.90
C LEU A 191 -2.95 26.82 -3.45
N THR A 192 -4.05 26.89 -4.17
CA THR A 192 -5.21 27.74 -3.83
C THR A 192 -6.39 26.89 -3.39
N ARG A 193 -7.30 27.49 -2.63
CA ARG A 193 -8.57 26.84 -2.28
C ARG A 193 -9.35 26.41 -3.52
N GLN A 194 -9.29 27.20 -4.61
CA GLN A 194 -9.96 26.86 -5.87
C GLN A 194 -9.38 25.58 -6.50
N ASP A 195 -8.06 25.42 -6.49
CA ASP A 195 -7.42 24.17 -6.96
C ASP A 195 -7.96 22.96 -6.21
N LEU A 196 -8.09 23.09 -4.89
CA LEU A 196 -8.60 22.03 -4.02
C LEU A 196 -10.09 21.74 -4.27
N PHE A 197 -10.89 22.78 -4.44
CA PHE A 197 -12.31 22.64 -4.72
C PHE A 197 -12.56 21.98 -6.09
N ASP A 198 -11.82 22.39 -7.11
CA ASP A 198 -11.88 21.79 -8.44
C ASP A 198 -11.47 20.32 -8.41
N PHE A 199 -10.44 20.00 -7.62
CA PHE A 199 -9.96 18.61 -7.44
C PHE A 199 -11.00 17.76 -6.71
N TYR A 200 -11.63 18.29 -5.65
CA TYR A 200 -12.73 17.62 -4.95
C TYR A 200 -13.89 17.32 -5.89
N LYS A 201 -14.38 18.33 -6.64
CA LYS A 201 -15.49 18.18 -7.59
C LYS A 201 -15.19 17.21 -8.74
N LEU A 202 -13.92 17.05 -9.10
CA LEU A 202 -13.52 16.16 -10.19
C LEU A 202 -13.40 14.71 -9.76
N TYR A 203 -12.93 14.45 -8.54
CA TYR A 203 -12.51 13.12 -8.13
C TYR A 203 -13.33 12.48 -7.00
N TYR A 204 -14.01 13.29 -6.17
CA TYR A 204 -14.76 12.79 -5.00
C TYR A 204 -16.22 12.51 -5.36
N GLU A 205 -16.41 11.66 -6.32
CA GLU A 205 -17.70 11.29 -6.90
C GLU A 205 -17.97 9.78 -6.71
N PRO A 206 -19.25 9.36 -6.56
CA PRO A 206 -19.59 7.95 -6.32
C PRO A 206 -18.99 6.99 -7.36
N ASN A 207 -19.03 7.37 -8.65
CA ASN A 207 -18.50 6.54 -9.73
C ASN A 207 -16.97 6.49 -9.81
N ASN A 208 -16.28 7.34 -9.08
CA ASN A 208 -14.82 7.29 -8.91
C ASN A 208 -14.41 6.72 -7.54
N ALA A 209 -15.36 6.22 -6.77
CA ALA A 209 -15.14 5.63 -5.46
C ALA A 209 -15.60 4.18 -5.40
N PHE A 210 -15.16 3.49 -4.37
CA PHE A 210 -15.77 2.22 -3.96
C PHE A 210 -15.72 2.10 -2.43
N ILE A 211 -16.65 1.31 -1.90
CA ILE A 211 -16.76 1.02 -0.48
C ILE A 211 -16.32 -0.41 -0.23
N VAL A 212 -15.56 -0.62 0.85
CA VAL A 212 -15.25 -1.95 1.38
C VAL A 212 -15.75 -2.01 2.82
N VAL A 213 -16.59 -3.01 3.13
CA VAL A 213 -17.07 -3.25 4.48
C VAL A 213 -16.69 -4.67 4.89
N SER A 214 -16.08 -4.82 6.06
CA SER A 214 -15.79 -6.14 6.64
C SER A 214 -16.19 -6.17 8.10
N GLY A 215 -16.76 -7.28 8.54
CA GLY A 215 -17.13 -7.50 9.94
C GLY A 215 -18.51 -8.09 10.16
N ASP A 216 -19.05 -7.86 11.36
CA ASP A 216 -20.31 -8.46 11.84
C ASP A 216 -21.53 -7.66 11.36
N PHE A 217 -22.06 -8.03 10.22
CA PHE A 217 -23.31 -7.48 9.65
C PHE A 217 -24.03 -8.53 8.80
N SER A 218 -25.29 -8.29 8.50
CA SER A 218 -25.99 -8.99 7.42
C SER A 218 -25.83 -8.20 6.13
N THR A 219 -25.50 -8.88 5.03
CA THR A 219 -25.33 -8.26 3.70
C THR A 219 -26.55 -7.41 3.31
N ASP A 220 -27.77 -7.93 3.48
CA ASP A 220 -29.00 -7.24 3.08
C ASP A 220 -29.22 -5.96 3.91
N ASP A 221 -28.95 -6.00 5.23
CA ASP A 221 -29.11 -4.85 6.12
C ASP A 221 -28.08 -3.75 5.80
N ILE A 222 -26.79 -4.10 5.70
CA ILE A 222 -25.75 -3.12 5.42
C ILE A 222 -25.89 -2.50 4.02
N LEU A 223 -26.23 -3.30 3.02
CA LEU A 223 -26.45 -2.83 1.66
C LEU A 223 -27.65 -1.87 1.57
N THR A 224 -28.73 -2.15 2.32
CA THR A 224 -29.91 -1.26 2.43
C THR A 224 -29.49 0.08 3.03
N LYS A 225 -28.72 0.08 4.11
CA LYS A 225 -28.20 1.30 4.75
C LYS A 225 -27.27 2.07 3.82
N ILE A 226 -26.35 1.40 3.11
CA ILE A 226 -25.46 2.04 2.14
C ILE A 226 -26.25 2.67 1.01
N ARG A 227 -27.26 1.99 0.46
CA ARG A 227 -28.14 2.57 -0.56
C ARG A 227 -28.91 3.79 -0.06
N ALA A 228 -29.39 3.76 1.17
CA ALA A 228 -30.10 4.90 1.77
C ALA A 228 -29.19 6.13 1.95
N ALA A 229 -27.93 5.94 2.37
CA ALA A 229 -26.97 7.00 2.61
C ALA A 229 -26.36 7.54 1.30
N PHE A 230 -25.81 6.68 0.47
CA PHE A 230 -25.00 7.05 -0.71
C PHE A 230 -25.80 7.08 -2.01
N GLY A 231 -26.93 6.38 -2.13
CA GLY A 231 -27.68 6.27 -3.37
C GLY A 231 -28.30 7.57 -3.85
N LYS A 232 -28.45 8.57 -2.96
CA LYS A 232 -28.98 9.91 -3.29
C LYS A 232 -27.93 10.85 -3.87
N ILE A 233 -26.64 10.52 -3.72
CA ILE A 233 -25.54 11.32 -4.26
C ILE A 233 -25.52 11.08 -5.77
N PRO A 234 -25.61 12.13 -6.61
CA PRO A 234 -25.65 11.96 -8.04
C PRO A 234 -24.33 11.38 -8.58
N ARG A 235 -24.41 10.69 -9.71
CA ARG A 235 -23.21 10.28 -10.45
C ARG A 235 -22.49 11.50 -10.98
N GLY A 236 -21.17 11.57 -10.79
CA GLY A 236 -20.34 12.63 -11.33
C GLY A 236 -19.81 12.35 -12.74
N ALA A 237 -19.03 13.30 -13.27
CA ALA A 237 -18.30 13.10 -14.51
C ALA A 237 -17.20 12.04 -14.36
N GLU A 238 -16.86 11.38 -15.47
CA GLU A 238 -15.72 10.46 -15.46
C GLU A 238 -14.40 11.26 -15.33
N PRO A 239 -13.57 10.96 -14.35
CA PRO A 239 -12.30 11.65 -14.20
C PRO A 239 -11.35 11.38 -15.38
N PRO A 240 -10.44 12.30 -15.70
CA PRO A 240 -9.45 12.09 -16.75
C PRO A 240 -8.52 10.92 -16.41
N LYS A 241 -8.23 10.11 -17.41
CA LYS A 241 -7.28 8.99 -17.26
C LYS A 241 -5.85 9.51 -17.23
N VAL A 242 -5.04 8.95 -16.35
CA VAL A 242 -3.59 9.15 -16.37
C VAL A 242 -3.02 8.27 -17.48
N LEU A 243 -2.50 8.90 -18.54
CA LEU A 243 -1.98 8.22 -19.73
C LEU A 243 -0.44 8.15 -19.77
N ALA A 244 0.24 8.74 -18.79
CA ALA A 244 1.68 8.74 -18.73
C ALA A 244 2.24 7.31 -18.61
N GLN A 245 3.15 6.95 -19.50
CA GLN A 245 3.88 5.68 -19.46
C GLN A 245 5.37 6.01 -19.34
N GLU A 246 6.02 5.45 -18.31
CA GLU A 246 7.46 5.66 -18.15
C GLU A 246 8.21 5.02 -19.32
N PRO A 247 9.08 5.77 -20.02
CA PRO A 247 9.91 5.19 -21.08
C PRO A 247 10.93 4.21 -20.50
N GLU A 248 11.35 3.25 -21.33
CA GLU A 248 12.41 2.32 -20.94
C GLU A 248 13.69 3.06 -20.56
N GLN A 249 14.21 2.77 -19.39
CA GLN A 249 15.49 3.33 -18.94
C GLN A 249 16.64 2.61 -19.66
N ARG A 250 17.53 3.39 -20.31
CA ARG A 250 18.66 2.92 -21.12
C ARG A 250 19.99 3.43 -20.61
N GLY A 251 20.22 3.31 -19.33
CA GLY A 251 21.45 3.74 -18.67
C GLY A 251 21.18 4.00 -17.19
N GLU A 252 22.17 3.67 -16.35
CA GLU A 252 22.09 3.91 -14.92
C GLU A 252 21.87 5.39 -14.61
N ARG A 253 20.95 5.69 -13.69
CA ARG A 253 20.75 7.05 -13.15
C ARG A 253 21.34 7.10 -11.75
N ARG A 254 21.99 8.22 -11.40
CA ARG A 254 22.60 8.39 -10.08
C ARG A 254 22.22 9.72 -9.46
N VAL A 255 21.98 9.69 -8.16
CA VAL A 255 21.80 10.89 -7.34
C VAL A 255 22.66 10.79 -6.09
N ILE A 256 23.47 11.83 -5.85
CA ILE A 256 24.21 11.99 -4.61
C ILE A 256 23.53 13.12 -3.84
N PHE A 257 22.98 12.77 -2.69
CA PHE A 257 22.23 13.67 -1.84
C PHE A 257 23.04 13.97 -0.57
N LYS A 258 23.45 15.22 -0.38
CA LYS A 258 24.21 15.67 0.78
C LYS A 258 23.28 16.34 1.77
N LYS A 259 23.22 15.82 2.98
CA LYS A 259 22.35 16.35 4.05
C LYS A 259 22.94 16.00 5.42
N GLU A 260 22.61 16.81 6.42
CA GLU A 260 22.90 16.46 7.81
C GLU A 260 22.22 15.14 8.17
N ALA A 261 23.03 14.17 8.57
CA ALA A 261 22.59 12.82 8.93
C ALA A 261 23.65 12.11 9.77
N GLU A 262 23.21 11.14 10.57
CA GLU A 262 24.15 10.31 11.34
C GLU A 262 24.88 9.29 10.47
N LEU A 263 24.17 8.65 9.54
CA LEU A 263 24.67 7.54 8.76
C LEU A 263 24.36 7.69 7.27
N PRO A 264 25.28 7.24 6.39
CA PRO A 264 24.99 7.17 4.97
C PRO A 264 23.88 6.15 4.67
N VAL A 265 23.15 6.39 3.57
CA VAL A 265 22.15 5.46 3.03
C VAL A 265 22.42 5.24 1.56
N THR A 266 22.34 3.99 1.10
CA THR A 266 22.34 3.65 -0.32
C THR A 266 20.99 3.03 -0.68
N LEU A 267 20.40 3.51 -1.77
CA LEU A 267 19.15 3.01 -2.35
C LEU A 267 19.42 2.58 -3.79
N LEU A 268 19.05 1.36 -4.13
CA LEU A 268 18.98 0.87 -5.51
C LEU A 268 17.51 0.71 -5.87
N PHE A 269 17.09 1.28 -6.98
CA PHE A 269 15.73 1.16 -7.49
C PHE A 269 15.74 0.61 -8.91
N TYR A 270 14.86 -0.35 -9.19
CA TYR A 270 14.71 -1.00 -10.50
C TYR A 270 13.25 -0.94 -10.93
N HIS A 271 12.98 -0.54 -12.16
CA HIS A 271 11.64 -0.62 -12.73
C HIS A 271 11.21 -2.07 -12.92
N THR A 272 10.04 -2.42 -12.39
CA THR A 272 9.47 -3.77 -12.48
C THR A 272 7.98 -3.69 -12.80
N PRO A 273 7.38 -4.74 -13.41
CA PRO A 273 5.95 -4.77 -13.62
C PRO A 273 5.19 -4.84 -12.29
N ASN A 274 3.89 -4.55 -12.35
CA ASN A 274 2.97 -4.70 -11.22
C ASN A 274 2.22 -6.05 -11.26
N LEU A 275 1.21 -6.20 -10.41
CA LEU A 275 0.40 -7.41 -10.24
C LEU A 275 -0.29 -7.93 -11.52
N LYS A 276 -0.36 -7.12 -12.59
CA LYS A 276 -0.90 -7.55 -13.89
C LYS A 276 0.04 -8.51 -14.63
N SER A 277 1.31 -8.56 -14.22
CA SER A 277 2.30 -9.50 -14.76
C SER A 277 2.41 -10.77 -13.91
N PRO A 278 2.52 -11.96 -14.50
CA PRO A 278 2.79 -13.18 -13.75
C PRO A 278 4.14 -13.18 -13.04
N ASP A 279 5.06 -12.31 -13.43
CA ASP A 279 6.36 -12.13 -12.78
C ASP A 279 6.26 -11.52 -11.38
N SER A 280 5.12 -10.89 -11.06
CA SER A 280 4.88 -10.29 -9.75
C SER A 280 5.07 -11.28 -8.59
N PHE A 281 4.62 -12.53 -8.73
CA PHE A 281 4.79 -13.55 -7.71
C PHE A 281 6.25 -13.90 -7.44
N ALA A 282 7.05 -13.96 -8.50
CA ALA A 282 8.49 -14.25 -8.37
C ALA A 282 9.26 -13.02 -7.83
N LEU A 283 8.84 -11.81 -8.15
CA LEU A 283 9.40 -10.56 -7.60
C LEU A 283 9.09 -10.41 -6.10
N ASP A 284 7.87 -10.74 -5.66
CA ASP A 284 7.53 -10.79 -4.24
C ASP A 284 8.44 -11.78 -3.48
N LEU A 285 8.58 -12.98 -3.99
CA LEU A 285 9.46 -13.98 -3.38
C LEU A 285 10.93 -13.57 -3.41
N LEU A 286 11.38 -12.89 -4.47
CA LEU A 286 12.74 -12.36 -4.58
C LEU A 286 13.03 -11.33 -3.48
N SER A 287 12.09 -10.43 -3.16
CA SER A 287 12.28 -9.46 -2.06
C SER A 287 12.48 -10.16 -0.73
N VAL A 288 11.69 -11.20 -0.45
CA VAL A 288 11.79 -12.01 0.78
C VAL A 288 13.09 -12.82 0.83
N VAL A 289 13.51 -13.40 -0.27
CA VAL A 289 14.80 -14.13 -0.36
C VAL A 289 15.97 -13.19 -0.09
N LEU A 290 15.92 -11.98 -0.63
CA LEU A 290 16.98 -10.98 -0.46
C LEU A 290 17.02 -10.40 0.95
N ALA A 291 15.89 -9.94 1.50
CA ALA A 291 15.85 -9.20 2.76
C ALA A 291 14.77 -9.64 3.77
N GLY A 292 14.03 -10.73 3.52
CA GLY A 292 12.95 -11.22 4.39
C GLY A 292 13.45 -11.82 5.71
N GLY A 293 14.03 -10.98 6.59
CA GLY A 293 14.45 -11.34 7.95
C GLY A 293 15.91 -11.76 8.07
N ARG A 294 16.35 -12.12 9.29
CA ARG A 294 17.76 -12.27 9.67
C ARG A 294 18.55 -13.33 8.91
N SER A 295 17.90 -14.32 8.32
CA SER A 295 18.54 -15.39 7.53
C SER A 295 18.39 -15.17 6.02
N SER A 296 17.94 -14.01 5.57
CA SER A 296 17.92 -13.60 4.17
C SER A 296 19.33 -13.28 3.68
N ARG A 297 19.52 -13.30 2.36
CA ARG A 297 20.87 -13.19 1.76
C ARG A 297 21.58 -11.88 2.09
N LEU A 298 20.88 -10.75 1.92
CA LEU A 298 21.46 -9.44 2.17
C LEU A 298 21.72 -9.22 3.66
N TYR A 299 20.75 -9.57 4.52
CA TYR A 299 20.91 -9.40 5.97
C TYR A 299 22.07 -10.25 6.49
N HIS A 300 22.10 -11.53 6.16
CA HIS A 300 23.15 -12.44 6.63
C HIS A 300 24.55 -11.97 6.20
N GLU A 301 24.71 -11.59 4.94
CA GLU A 301 26.01 -11.20 4.40
C GLU A 301 26.44 -9.79 4.87
N LEU A 302 25.54 -8.79 4.76
CA LEU A 302 25.91 -7.39 4.96
C LEU A 302 25.82 -6.94 6.42
N VAL A 303 24.82 -7.46 7.17
CA VAL A 303 24.64 -7.07 8.58
C VAL A 303 25.46 -7.98 9.49
N TYR A 304 25.35 -9.31 9.33
CA TYR A 304 25.93 -10.27 10.26
C TYR A 304 27.40 -10.59 9.95
N GLN A 305 27.71 -10.99 8.70
CA GLN A 305 29.05 -11.43 8.32
C GLN A 305 30.04 -10.27 8.14
N LYS A 306 29.71 -9.34 7.26
CA LYS A 306 30.61 -8.24 6.87
C LYS A 306 30.49 -7.00 7.72
N ARG A 307 29.38 -6.84 8.42
CA ARG A 307 29.10 -5.67 9.29
C ARG A 307 29.30 -4.35 8.53
N LEU A 308 28.74 -4.28 7.33
CA LEU A 308 28.79 -3.06 6.50
C LEU A 308 27.61 -2.15 6.75
N VAL A 309 26.46 -2.71 7.14
CA VAL A 309 25.21 -1.97 7.30
C VAL A 309 24.54 -2.25 8.63
N ARG A 310 23.78 -1.29 9.13
CA ARG A 310 22.91 -1.42 10.31
C ARG A 310 21.66 -2.22 9.99
N ASN A 311 21.06 -1.94 8.83
CA ASN A 311 19.89 -2.62 8.29
C ASN A 311 19.95 -2.64 6.77
N VAL A 312 19.24 -3.59 6.19
CA VAL A 312 19.01 -3.68 4.74
C VAL A 312 17.62 -4.25 4.50
N ASP A 313 16.91 -3.63 3.58
CA ASP A 313 15.57 -3.97 3.17
C ASP A 313 15.50 -4.15 1.66
N ALA A 314 14.59 -5.00 1.19
CA ALA A 314 14.28 -5.17 -0.22
C ALA A 314 12.75 -5.25 -0.38
N ASP A 315 12.19 -4.35 -1.16
CA ASP A 315 10.75 -4.19 -1.33
C ASP A 315 10.35 -4.28 -2.79
N TYR A 316 9.24 -4.95 -3.05
CA TYR A 316 8.60 -4.98 -4.34
C TYR A 316 7.21 -4.33 -4.27
N SER A 317 7.01 -3.27 -5.02
CA SER A 317 5.75 -2.52 -5.08
C SER A 317 4.84 -3.07 -6.19
N GLY A 318 4.36 -4.31 -6.00
CA GLY A 318 3.53 -5.00 -6.99
C GLY A 318 2.07 -4.56 -7.02
N VAL A 319 1.48 -4.23 -5.87
CA VAL A 319 0.07 -3.82 -5.76
C VAL A 319 -0.04 -2.31 -5.99
N ALA A 320 0.03 -1.91 -7.25
CA ALA A 320 -0.08 -0.54 -7.73
C ALA A 320 -0.84 -0.51 -9.06
N ILE A 321 -1.44 0.63 -9.40
CA ILE A 321 -2.21 0.79 -10.66
C ILE A 321 -1.29 0.66 -11.87
N ASP A 322 -0.13 1.32 -11.82
CA ASP A 322 0.89 1.28 -12.87
C ASP A 322 2.17 0.60 -12.36
N PRO A 323 3.06 0.13 -13.27
CA PRO A 323 4.35 -0.43 -12.90
C PRO A 323 5.14 0.54 -12.02
N MET A 324 5.54 0.11 -10.84
CA MET A 324 6.34 0.91 -9.92
C MET A 324 7.78 0.39 -9.89
N GLY A 325 8.14 -0.49 -8.96
CA GLY A 325 9.52 -0.93 -8.92
C GLY A 325 9.86 -1.92 -7.81
N PHE A 326 11.14 -2.30 -7.84
CA PHE A 326 11.81 -3.09 -6.83
C PHE A 326 12.95 -2.24 -6.24
N SER A 327 13.00 -2.11 -4.93
CA SER A 327 14.03 -1.32 -4.25
C SER A 327 14.86 -2.18 -3.29
N ILE A 328 16.14 -1.81 -3.14
CA ILE A 328 17.02 -2.28 -2.08
C ILE A 328 17.54 -1.05 -1.37
N THR A 329 17.28 -0.94 -0.07
CA THR A 329 17.74 0.19 0.75
C THR A 329 18.62 -0.32 1.88
N ALA A 330 19.75 0.32 2.10
CA ALA A 330 20.68 -0.08 3.16
C ALA A 330 21.24 1.16 3.87
N GLN A 331 21.23 1.13 5.21
CA GLN A 331 21.86 2.14 6.06
C GLN A 331 23.24 1.65 6.51
N LEU A 332 24.28 2.38 6.14
CA LEU A 332 25.67 1.99 6.37
C LEU A 332 26.05 2.18 7.85
N LEU A 333 27.02 1.41 8.31
CA LEU A 333 27.69 1.66 9.58
C LEU A 333 28.71 2.79 9.45
N PRO A 334 29.10 3.45 10.55
CA PRO A 334 30.11 4.51 10.53
C PRO A 334 31.43 4.02 9.91
N GLY A 335 32.02 4.84 9.05
CA GLY A 335 33.31 4.52 8.39
C GLY A 335 33.23 3.58 7.19
N VAL A 336 32.05 3.11 6.83
CA VAL A 336 31.85 2.31 5.60
C VAL A 336 31.58 3.25 4.42
N GLU A 337 32.41 3.10 3.39
CA GLU A 337 32.23 3.88 2.16
C GLU A 337 31.04 3.34 1.32
N PRO A 338 30.15 4.21 0.80
CA PRO A 338 29.02 3.79 -0.03
C PRO A 338 29.42 2.94 -1.24
N THR A 339 30.56 3.23 -1.86
CA THR A 339 31.10 2.47 -2.99
C THR A 339 31.49 1.02 -2.63
N ASN A 340 31.89 0.78 -1.37
CA ASN A 340 32.15 -0.58 -0.89
C ASN A 340 30.86 -1.37 -0.73
N LEU A 341 29.83 -0.74 -0.17
CA LEU A 341 28.52 -1.34 -0.04
C LEU A 341 27.91 -1.66 -1.42
N GLU A 342 27.97 -0.70 -2.35
CA GLU A 342 27.43 -0.88 -3.69
C GLU A 342 28.06 -2.08 -4.40
N ARG A 343 29.38 -2.25 -4.33
CA ARG A 343 30.06 -3.44 -4.88
C ARG A 343 29.58 -4.76 -4.27
N GLU A 344 29.31 -4.76 -2.98
CA GLU A 344 28.79 -5.96 -2.32
C GLU A 344 27.32 -6.22 -2.67
N LEU A 345 26.48 -5.18 -2.79
CA LEU A 345 25.13 -5.32 -3.29
C LEU A 345 25.12 -5.87 -4.71
N ASP A 346 25.96 -5.33 -5.60
CA ASP A 346 26.12 -5.83 -6.96
C ASP A 346 26.53 -7.29 -6.98
N ARG A 347 27.53 -7.68 -6.19
CA ARG A 347 27.99 -9.07 -6.07
C ARG A 347 26.84 -10.00 -5.62
N LEU A 348 26.03 -9.57 -4.65
CA LEU A 348 24.92 -10.39 -4.13
C LEU A 348 23.75 -10.46 -5.11
N VAL A 349 23.44 -9.40 -5.83
CA VAL A 349 22.45 -9.37 -6.91
C VAL A 349 22.93 -10.27 -8.06
N GLU A 350 24.20 -10.18 -8.49
CA GLU A 350 24.76 -11.06 -9.54
C GLU A 350 24.73 -12.53 -9.11
N LYS A 351 24.94 -12.82 -7.84
CA LYS A 351 24.84 -14.19 -7.33
C LYS A 351 23.42 -14.77 -7.47
N VAL A 352 22.37 -13.98 -7.23
CA VAL A 352 20.97 -14.42 -7.46
C VAL A 352 20.66 -14.58 -8.95
N LYS A 353 21.29 -13.79 -9.82
CA LYS A 353 21.14 -13.88 -11.28
C LYS A 353 21.88 -15.07 -11.89
N SER A 354 23.00 -15.47 -11.31
CA SER A 354 23.86 -16.56 -11.85
C SER A 354 23.55 -17.92 -11.23
N GLU A 355 23.27 -17.99 -9.94
CA GLU A 355 23.06 -19.22 -9.18
C GLU A 355 21.57 -19.40 -8.82
N LEU A 356 21.13 -20.66 -8.74
CA LEU A 356 19.82 -20.97 -8.17
C LEU A 356 19.85 -20.77 -6.65
N ILE A 357 18.77 -20.23 -6.11
CA ILE A 357 18.54 -20.30 -4.66
C ILE A 357 18.31 -21.75 -4.25
N SER A 358 18.53 -22.10 -2.98
CA SER A 358 18.24 -23.43 -2.48
C SER A 358 16.73 -23.66 -2.34
N ASP A 359 16.30 -24.93 -2.35
CA ASP A 359 14.91 -25.29 -2.08
C ASP A 359 14.45 -24.80 -0.71
N ARG A 360 15.34 -24.82 0.27
CA ARG A 360 15.08 -24.31 1.62
C ARG A 360 14.80 -22.80 1.64
N GLU A 361 15.56 -22.00 0.89
CA GLU A 361 15.34 -20.56 0.78
C GLU A 361 13.99 -20.26 0.12
N LEU A 362 13.69 -20.95 -1.00
CA LEU A 362 12.40 -20.79 -1.68
C LEU A 362 11.23 -21.17 -0.80
N GLN A 363 11.30 -22.35 -0.14
CA GLN A 363 10.22 -22.80 0.72
C GLN A 363 10.02 -21.88 1.92
N LYS A 364 11.12 -21.38 2.51
CA LYS A 364 11.04 -20.38 3.60
C LYS A 364 10.34 -19.11 3.13
N ALA A 365 10.70 -18.57 1.96
CA ALA A 365 10.09 -17.35 1.42
C ALA A 365 8.59 -17.55 1.16
N LYS A 366 8.20 -18.69 0.56
CA LYS A 366 6.79 -19.05 0.37
C LYS A 366 6.03 -19.10 1.68
N ASN A 367 6.58 -19.77 2.69
CA ASN A 367 5.95 -19.87 4.01
C ASN A 367 5.78 -18.48 4.68
N GLN A 368 6.76 -17.59 4.52
CA GLN A 368 6.68 -16.23 5.08
C GLN A 368 5.57 -15.40 4.41
N ILE A 369 5.48 -15.44 3.08
CA ILE A 369 4.42 -14.76 2.34
C ILE A 369 3.04 -15.34 2.70
N GLU A 370 2.92 -16.68 2.73
CA GLU A 370 1.66 -17.35 3.08
C GLU A 370 1.23 -16.99 4.51
N ALA A 371 2.15 -17.04 5.48
CA ALA A 371 1.86 -16.65 6.85
C ALA A 371 1.44 -15.17 6.96
N ALA A 372 2.15 -14.25 6.31
CA ALA A 372 1.78 -12.83 6.29
C ALA A 372 0.41 -12.60 5.63
N PHE A 373 0.11 -13.34 4.55
CA PHE A 373 -1.17 -13.27 3.88
C PHE A 373 -2.32 -13.74 4.78
N VAL A 374 -2.13 -14.87 5.48
CA VAL A 374 -3.13 -15.43 6.41
C VAL A 374 -3.33 -14.52 7.62
N PHE A 375 -2.24 -14.07 8.26
CA PHE A 375 -2.35 -13.16 9.41
C PHE A 375 -3.04 -11.83 9.09
N ALA A 376 -2.88 -11.31 7.87
CA ALA A 376 -3.61 -10.12 7.45
C ALA A 376 -5.13 -10.35 7.38
N GLN A 377 -5.59 -11.60 7.29
CA GLN A 377 -7.01 -11.95 7.29
C GLN A 377 -7.62 -12.17 8.70
N ASP A 378 -6.80 -12.17 9.75
CA ASP A 378 -7.30 -12.30 11.12
C ASP A 378 -8.03 -11.04 11.62
N SER A 379 -7.79 -9.91 10.99
CA SER A 379 -8.40 -8.62 11.31
C SER A 379 -9.37 -8.19 10.22
N ILE A 380 -10.59 -7.82 10.60
CA ILE A 380 -11.60 -7.26 9.67
C ILE A 380 -11.04 -6.04 8.91
N PHE A 381 -10.25 -5.21 9.58
CA PHE A 381 -9.54 -4.08 8.95
C PHE A 381 -8.52 -4.56 7.92
N GLY A 382 -7.70 -5.57 8.24
CA GLY A 382 -6.73 -6.14 7.32
C GLY A 382 -7.37 -6.79 6.10
N GLN A 383 -8.49 -7.49 6.28
CA GLN A 383 -9.29 -8.05 5.18
C GLN A 383 -9.76 -6.94 4.23
N ALA A 384 -10.40 -5.89 4.78
CA ALA A 384 -10.91 -4.78 3.99
C ALA A 384 -9.79 -4.01 3.25
N MET A 385 -8.67 -3.73 3.94
CA MET A 385 -7.49 -3.09 3.33
C MET A 385 -6.93 -3.90 2.17
N LYS A 386 -6.84 -5.22 2.31
CA LYS A 386 -6.32 -6.08 1.26
C LYS A 386 -7.25 -6.09 0.04
N VAL A 387 -8.55 -6.31 0.25
CA VAL A 387 -9.54 -6.27 -0.83
C VAL A 387 -9.53 -4.91 -1.53
N GLY A 388 -9.51 -3.82 -0.76
CA GLY A 388 -9.47 -2.45 -1.28
C GLY A 388 -8.21 -2.17 -2.11
N SER A 389 -7.04 -2.59 -1.64
CA SER A 389 -5.78 -2.41 -2.37
C SER A 389 -5.77 -3.13 -3.72
N TYR A 390 -6.24 -4.38 -3.75
CA TYR A 390 -6.35 -5.12 -5.01
C TYR A 390 -7.43 -4.55 -5.93
N GLU A 391 -8.58 -4.12 -5.38
CA GLU A 391 -9.63 -3.47 -6.16
C GLU A 391 -9.12 -2.18 -6.81
N ALA A 392 -8.37 -1.37 -6.08
CA ALA A 392 -7.76 -0.16 -6.61
C ALA A 392 -6.76 -0.45 -7.74
N ALA A 393 -5.89 -1.46 -7.56
CA ALA A 393 -4.79 -1.76 -8.48
C ALA A 393 -5.21 -2.50 -9.77
N GLY A 394 -6.41 -3.11 -9.79
CA GLY A 394 -6.87 -3.81 -11.00
C GLY A 394 -8.02 -4.77 -10.82
N GLY A 395 -8.61 -4.82 -9.64
CA GLY A 395 -9.75 -5.66 -9.29
C GLY A 395 -9.43 -6.70 -8.20
N TRP A 396 -10.29 -6.76 -7.21
CA TRP A 396 -10.12 -7.61 -6.02
C TRP A 396 -9.99 -9.11 -6.34
N LYS A 397 -10.57 -9.57 -7.44
CA LYS A 397 -10.49 -10.98 -7.89
C LYS A 397 -9.06 -11.46 -8.13
N GLN A 398 -8.12 -10.55 -8.44
CA GLN A 398 -6.72 -10.91 -8.58
C GLN A 398 -6.08 -11.40 -7.27
N MET A 399 -6.67 -11.06 -6.14
CA MET A 399 -6.24 -11.55 -4.83
C MET A 399 -6.49 -13.05 -4.66
N GLU A 400 -7.56 -13.60 -5.25
CA GLU A 400 -7.97 -15.01 -5.06
C GLU A 400 -6.91 -16.00 -5.55
N GLY A 401 -6.21 -15.66 -6.65
CA GLY A 401 -5.15 -16.50 -7.22
C GLY A 401 -3.74 -16.25 -6.64
N TYR A 402 -3.58 -15.30 -5.72
CA TYR A 402 -2.26 -14.85 -5.29
C TYR A 402 -1.42 -15.96 -4.64
N LEU A 403 -1.96 -16.65 -3.63
CA LEU A 403 -1.20 -17.73 -2.96
C LEU A 403 -0.90 -18.90 -3.89
N ASP A 404 -1.80 -19.22 -4.81
CA ASP A 404 -1.56 -20.27 -5.79
C ASP A 404 -0.47 -19.86 -6.78
N GLY A 405 -0.42 -18.57 -7.15
CA GLY A 405 0.69 -17.99 -7.92
C GLY A 405 2.03 -18.14 -7.19
N ILE A 406 2.08 -17.72 -5.91
CA ILE A 406 3.27 -17.85 -5.05
C ILE A 406 3.75 -19.31 -4.95
N ARG A 407 2.82 -20.25 -4.72
CA ARG A 407 3.16 -21.69 -4.59
C ARG A 407 3.76 -22.29 -5.85
N LYS A 408 3.35 -21.82 -7.03
CA LYS A 408 3.84 -22.29 -8.35
C LYS A 408 5.22 -21.78 -8.72
N VAL A 409 5.69 -20.68 -8.14
CA VAL A 409 7.01 -20.12 -8.45
C VAL A 409 8.13 -21.14 -8.19
N THR A 410 9.04 -21.23 -9.12
CA THR A 410 10.22 -22.09 -9.07
C THR A 410 11.50 -21.29 -8.75
N ARG A 411 12.61 -21.99 -8.46
CA ARG A 411 13.93 -21.36 -8.30
C ARG A 411 14.41 -20.72 -9.60
N ASP A 412 14.07 -21.32 -10.73
CA ASP A 412 14.38 -20.78 -12.05
C ASP A 412 13.62 -19.47 -12.34
N ASP A 413 12.37 -19.35 -11.86
CA ASP A 413 11.61 -18.09 -11.97
C ASP A 413 12.28 -16.98 -11.16
N ILE A 414 12.73 -17.25 -9.94
CA ILE A 414 13.47 -16.26 -9.12
C ILE A 414 14.72 -15.79 -9.87
N ARG A 415 15.52 -16.72 -10.40
CA ARG A 415 16.72 -16.39 -11.19
C ARG A 415 16.37 -15.62 -12.46
N ARG A 416 15.31 -16.02 -13.16
CA ARG A 416 14.84 -15.38 -14.40
C ARG A 416 14.44 -13.93 -14.15
N VAL A 417 13.58 -13.65 -13.15
CA VAL A 417 13.15 -12.28 -12.86
C VAL A 417 14.30 -11.43 -12.35
N ALA A 418 15.22 -11.96 -11.56
CA ALA A 418 16.44 -11.25 -11.16
C ALA A 418 17.27 -10.82 -12.39
N ARG A 419 17.47 -11.72 -13.35
CA ARG A 419 18.17 -11.41 -14.63
C ARG A 419 17.45 -10.38 -15.48
N GLN A 420 16.13 -10.46 -15.51
CA GLN A 420 15.31 -9.64 -16.37
C GLN A 420 15.20 -8.21 -15.85
N TYR A 421 15.06 -8.03 -14.54
CA TYR A 421 14.70 -6.72 -13.96
C TYR A 421 15.84 -6.08 -13.15
N LEU A 422 16.72 -6.83 -12.47
CA LEU A 422 17.78 -6.24 -11.65
C LEU A 422 19.05 -5.98 -12.49
N LYS A 423 18.92 -5.15 -13.53
CA LYS A 423 20.02 -4.80 -14.45
C LYS A 423 20.65 -3.47 -14.04
N THR A 424 21.97 -3.36 -14.15
CA THR A 424 22.71 -2.11 -13.89
C THR A 424 22.21 -0.97 -14.78
N ASP A 425 22.00 -1.23 -16.07
CA ASP A 425 21.60 -0.19 -17.04
C ASP A 425 20.17 0.33 -16.82
N THR A 426 19.33 -0.37 -16.03
CA THR A 426 17.96 0.04 -15.77
C THR A 426 17.70 0.38 -14.31
N ARG A 427 18.78 0.63 -13.55
CA ARG A 427 18.65 1.00 -12.14
C ARG A 427 18.84 2.51 -11.92
N THR A 428 18.27 2.97 -10.82
CA THR A 428 18.57 4.28 -10.25
C THR A 428 19.28 4.07 -8.91
N VAL A 429 20.40 4.73 -8.70
CA VAL A 429 21.19 4.67 -7.46
C VAL A 429 21.08 6.01 -6.73
N GLY A 430 20.55 5.96 -5.50
CA GLY A 430 20.55 7.09 -4.58
C GLY A 430 21.57 6.89 -3.47
N THR A 431 22.38 7.89 -3.19
CA THR A 431 23.36 7.85 -2.09
C THR A 431 23.22 9.09 -1.22
N LEU A 432 22.86 8.89 0.05
CA LEU A 432 22.94 9.94 1.07
C LEU A 432 24.37 9.99 1.62
N ILE A 433 24.98 11.15 1.51
CA ILE A 433 26.27 11.46 2.13
C ILE A 433 26.02 12.39 3.32
N PRO A 434 26.28 11.94 4.56
CA PRO A 434 26.14 12.77 5.73
C PRO A 434 27.07 14.00 5.67
N THR A 435 26.51 15.17 5.95
CA THR A 435 27.25 16.39 6.24
C THR A 435 27.20 16.65 7.74
N LYS A 436 28.23 17.30 8.30
CA LYS A 436 28.19 17.77 9.70
C LYS A 436 27.23 18.94 9.81
N ALA A 437 26.59 19.07 10.97
CA ALA A 437 25.91 20.32 11.33
C ALA A 437 26.90 21.49 11.20
N GLN A 438 26.52 22.52 10.48
CA GLN A 438 27.31 23.76 10.38
C GLN A 438 27.12 24.61 11.62
#